data_1f8e3e6c696a6739033ae0464c6ba573
#
_entry.id   1f8e3e6c696a6739033ae0464c6ba573
#
_cell.length_a   1.000
_cell.length_b   1.000
_cell.length_c   1.000
_cell.angle_alpha   90.00
_cell.angle_beta   90.00
_cell.angle_gamma   90.00
#
_symmetry.space_group_name_H-M   'P 1'
#
loop_
_entity.id
_entity.type
_entity.pdbx_description
1 polymer ?
#
loop_
_entity_poly.entity_id
_entity_poly.type
_entity_poly.pdbx_seq_one_letter_code
_entity_poly.pdbx_strand_id
1 'polypeptide(L)'
;MEWVSRIEHALQHDRFELFGQPITRLGPAHGSQPHGLHCEILLRMRTADGQLVSPGEFMPAVERYHLAARVDRWVIKNALAWMAEHQDRVELCCINLSGQSVGDAAFLSQVLQAMDQTSVRCDRLCFEITETAAMGDLAAANRFFHALRARGCQFALDDFGSGLSSYAYLRELAVDMLKIDGQFVKHMADDPVSFAMVKSIHEIGCLMGKKTVAEFAESQAIVNLLTGLGVHFAQGYALGRPAPIDELLLETMTQ
;
A
#
# COMPACT_ATOMS: atom_id res chain seq x y z
N MET A 1 -0.07 28.06 -2.97
CA MET A 1 -1.31 28.36 -2.22
C MET A 1 -2.56 27.73 -2.81
N GLU A 2 -2.68 27.60 -4.12
CA GLU A 2 -3.84 27.01 -4.79
C GLU A 2 -4.13 25.54 -4.37
N TRP A 3 -3.10 24.69 -4.33
CA TRP A 3 -3.25 23.30 -3.92
C TRP A 3 -3.74 23.12 -2.48
N VAL A 4 -3.25 23.93 -1.54
CA VAL A 4 -3.70 23.85 -0.13
C VAL A 4 -5.19 24.12 -0.04
N SER A 5 -5.69 25.18 -0.68
CA SER A 5 -7.11 25.51 -0.69
C SER A 5 -7.95 24.39 -1.34
N ARG A 6 -7.46 23.79 -2.45
CA ARG A 6 -8.12 22.67 -3.12
C ARG A 6 -8.20 21.41 -2.24
N ILE A 7 -7.10 21.08 -1.56
CA ILE A 7 -7.02 19.92 -0.66
C ILE A 7 -7.95 20.13 0.55
N GLU A 8 -7.90 21.31 1.16
CA GLU A 8 -8.78 21.62 2.30
C GLU A 8 -10.25 21.60 1.90
N HIS A 9 -10.57 22.13 0.74
CA HIS A 9 -11.94 22.07 0.20
C HIS A 9 -12.36 20.63 -0.07
N ALA A 10 -11.46 19.78 -0.61
CA ALA A 10 -11.74 18.37 -0.85
C ALA A 10 -12.01 17.61 0.45
N LEU A 11 -11.24 17.88 1.52
CA LEU A 11 -11.46 17.30 2.85
C LEU A 11 -12.80 17.74 3.48
N GLN A 12 -13.22 19.00 3.25
CA GLN A 12 -14.45 19.55 3.83
C GLN A 12 -15.71 19.13 3.10
N HIS A 13 -15.63 18.85 1.79
CA HIS A 13 -16.78 18.58 0.92
C HIS A 13 -16.78 17.16 0.36
N ASP A 14 -16.03 16.25 0.99
CA ASP A 14 -15.96 14.83 0.62
C ASP A 14 -15.65 14.60 -0.87
N ARG A 15 -14.63 15.32 -1.38
CA ARG A 15 -14.19 15.26 -2.79
C ARG A 15 -12.96 14.37 -3.01
N PHE A 16 -12.60 13.59 -2.04
CA PHE A 16 -11.68 12.48 -2.24
C PHE A 16 -12.46 11.21 -2.57
N GLU A 17 -11.85 10.35 -3.35
CA GLU A 17 -12.40 9.06 -3.76
C GLU A 17 -11.38 7.95 -3.54
N LEU A 18 -11.85 6.81 -3.03
CA LEU A 18 -11.03 5.61 -2.91
C LEU A 18 -11.07 4.84 -4.22
N PHE A 19 -9.90 4.63 -4.76
CA PHE A 19 -9.63 3.67 -5.82
C PHE A 19 -8.91 2.47 -5.20
N GLY A 20 -8.95 1.34 -5.87
CA GLY A 20 -8.17 0.18 -5.52
C GLY A 20 -7.38 -0.32 -6.72
N GLN A 21 -6.21 -0.90 -6.47
CA GLN A 21 -5.48 -1.67 -7.47
C GLN A 21 -5.25 -3.08 -6.95
N PRO A 22 -5.53 -4.13 -7.76
CA PRO A 22 -5.38 -5.50 -7.30
C PRO A 22 -3.90 -5.85 -7.09
N ILE A 23 -3.63 -6.59 -6.02
CA ILE A 23 -2.36 -7.25 -5.74
C ILE A 23 -2.58 -8.74 -5.94
N THR A 24 -1.99 -9.30 -6.99
CA THR A 24 -2.24 -10.67 -7.42
C THR A 24 -1.19 -11.62 -6.85
N ARG A 25 -1.63 -12.74 -6.29
CA ARG A 25 -0.75 -13.85 -5.88
C ARG A 25 -0.14 -14.49 -7.12
N LEU A 26 1.18 -14.69 -7.11
CA LEU A 26 1.90 -15.41 -8.16
C LEU A 26 2.16 -16.87 -7.77
N GLY A 27 2.33 -17.73 -8.78
CA GLY A 27 2.65 -19.14 -8.58
C GLY A 27 1.43 -20.06 -8.53
N PRO A 28 1.66 -21.38 -8.44
CA PRO A 28 0.57 -22.36 -8.39
C PRO A 28 -0.27 -22.12 -7.14
N ALA A 29 -1.56 -22.02 -7.32
CA ALA A 29 -2.52 -21.98 -6.23
C ALA A 29 -2.39 -23.28 -5.42
N HIS A 30 -1.65 -23.25 -4.32
CA HIS A 30 -1.68 -24.35 -3.37
C HIS A 30 -3.06 -24.33 -2.67
N GLY A 31 -4.02 -24.99 -3.30
CA GLY A 31 -5.22 -25.55 -2.64
C GLY A 31 -6.29 -24.60 -2.16
N SER A 32 -6.16 -23.31 -2.28
CA SER A 32 -7.22 -22.37 -1.95
C SER A 32 -7.40 -21.33 -3.05
N GLN A 33 -8.60 -21.23 -3.58
CA GLN A 33 -9.07 -20.10 -4.37
C GLN A 33 -8.74 -18.80 -3.62
N PRO A 34 -8.43 -17.68 -4.30
CA PRO A 34 -8.33 -16.40 -3.62
C PRO A 34 -9.62 -16.15 -2.86
N HIS A 35 -9.53 -16.05 -1.53
CA HIS A 35 -10.70 -15.92 -0.66
C HIS A 35 -11.24 -14.48 -0.60
N GLY A 36 -10.90 -13.63 -1.57
CA GLY A 36 -11.34 -12.26 -1.64
C GLY A 36 -10.34 -11.33 -2.34
N LEU A 37 -10.70 -10.07 -2.41
CA LEU A 37 -9.89 -9.02 -3.01
C LEU A 37 -8.67 -8.70 -2.11
N HIS A 38 -7.47 -8.82 -2.66
CA HIS A 38 -6.26 -8.22 -2.10
C HIS A 38 -5.93 -7.00 -2.95
N CYS A 39 -5.94 -5.81 -2.37
CA CYS A 39 -5.73 -4.56 -3.10
C CYS A 39 -5.01 -3.50 -2.28
N GLU A 40 -4.37 -2.59 -2.98
CA GLU A 40 -3.88 -1.33 -2.43
C GLU A 40 -4.92 -0.23 -2.65
N ILE A 41 -5.19 0.55 -1.59
CA ILE A 41 -6.02 1.75 -1.65
C ILE A 41 -5.23 2.91 -2.23
N LEU A 42 -5.76 3.48 -3.27
CA LEU A 42 -5.21 4.64 -3.95
C LEU A 42 -6.18 5.82 -3.86
N LEU A 43 -5.65 6.98 -3.53
CA LEU A 43 -6.46 8.19 -3.40
C LEU A 43 -6.63 8.87 -4.76
N ARG A 44 -7.80 9.44 -5.00
CA ARG A 44 -8.06 10.39 -6.08
C ARG A 44 -8.76 11.60 -5.51
N MET A 45 -8.54 12.76 -6.10
CA MET A 45 -9.23 14.00 -5.71
C MET A 45 -10.09 14.48 -6.87
N ARG A 46 -11.36 14.79 -6.59
CA ARG A 46 -12.28 15.35 -7.58
C ARG A 46 -12.27 16.87 -7.50
N THR A 47 -11.97 17.53 -8.59
CA THR A 47 -12.02 18.99 -8.69
C THR A 47 -13.46 19.51 -8.70
N ALA A 48 -13.63 20.84 -8.61
CA ALA A 48 -14.96 21.46 -8.60
C ALA A 48 -15.73 21.23 -9.91
N ASP A 49 -15.03 21.09 -11.03
CA ASP A 49 -15.55 20.79 -12.37
C ASP A 49 -15.70 19.28 -12.64
N GLY A 50 -15.46 18.44 -11.62
CA GLY A 50 -15.68 17.01 -11.68
C GLY A 50 -14.53 16.17 -12.23
N GLN A 51 -13.37 16.77 -12.55
CA GLN A 51 -12.21 16.03 -13.04
C GLN A 51 -11.53 15.27 -11.90
N LEU A 52 -11.01 14.07 -12.19
CA LEU A 52 -10.18 13.30 -11.27
C LEU A 52 -8.72 13.72 -11.39
N VAL A 53 -8.11 14.00 -10.25
CA VAL A 53 -6.70 14.38 -10.09
C VAL A 53 -5.96 13.24 -9.41
N SER A 54 -4.80 12.88 -9.95
CA SER A 54 -3.95 11.82 -9.41
C SER A 54 -3.15 12.28 -8.18
N PRO A 55 -2.74 11.36 -7.29
CA PRO A 55 -1.92 11.70 -6.11
C PRO A 55 -0.62 12.43 -6.47
N GLY A 56 0.04 12.05 -7.56
CA GLY A 56 1.29 12.68 -7.99
C GLY A 56 1.19 14.20 -8.21
N GLU A 57 -0.02 14.73 -8.44
CA GLU A 57 -0.23 16.16 -8.66
C GLU A 57 -0.42 16.94 -7.35
N PHE A 58 -1.07 16.34 -6.33
CA PHE A 58 -1.41 17.07 -5.09
C PHE A 58 -0.64 16.58 -3.86
N MET A 59 -0.14 15.34 -3.82
CA MET A 59 0.61 14.82 -2.67
C MET A 59 1.87 15.62 -2.32
N PRO A 60 2.66 16.16 -3.29
CA PRO A 60 3.76 17.06 -2.95
C PRO A 60 3.33 18.30 -2.16
N ALA A 61 2.11 18.81 -2.40
CA ALA A 61 1.56 19.90 -1.61
C ALA A 61 1.06 19.43 -0.24
N VAL A 62 0.44 18.24 -0.15
CA VAL A 62 0.04 17.61 1.12
C VAL A 62 1.23 17.49 2.06
N GLU A 63 2.36 16.99 1.58
CA GLU A 63 3.59 16.83 2.37
C GLU A 63 4.20 18.17 2.75
N ARG A 64 4.38 19.07 1.77
CA ARG A 64 5.01 20.37 1.98
C ARG A 64 4.27 21.25 3.00
N TYR A 65 2.95 21.15 3.04
CA TYR A 65 2.11 21.97 3.91
C TYR A 65 1.58 21.21 5.14
N HIS A 66 2.18 20.06 5.46
CA HIS A 66 1.85 19.25 6.65
C HIS A 66 0.37 18.86 6.75
N LEU A 67 -0.25 18.55 5.61
CA LEU A 67 -1.65 18.10 5.53
C LEU A 67 -1.78 16.57 5.59
N ALA A 68 -0.66 15.84 5.58
CA ALA A 68 -0.63 14.39 5.44
C ALA A 68 -1.49 13.67 6.49
N ALA A 69 -1.36 14.00 7.77
CA ALA A 69 -2.16 13.37 8.82
C ALA A 69 -3.68 13.59 8.67
N ARG A 70 -4.10 14.69 8.02
CA ARG A 70 -5.52 14.96 7.73
C ARG A 70 -6.01 14.10 6.57
N VAL A 71 -5.20 13.97 5.52
CA VAL A 71 -5.50 13.15 4.34
C VAL A 71 -5.51 11.68 4.73
N ASP A 72 -4.47 11.18 5.40
CA ASP A 72 -4.36 9.79 5.84
C ASP A 72 -5.52 9.41 6.76
N ARG A 73 -5.95 10.32 7.64
CA ARG A 73 -7.13 10.10 8.50
C ARG A 73 -8.40 9.95 7.68
N TRP A 74 -8.58 10.78 6.65
CA TRP A 74 -9.73 10.67 5.75
C TRP A 74 -9.70 9.31 5.03
N VAL A 75 -8.55 8.91 4.51
CA VAL A 75 -8.38 7.62 3.82
C VAL A 75 -8.70 6.46 4.75
N ILE A 76 -8.10 6.43 5.94
CA ILE A 76 -8.33 5.33 6.90
C ILE A 76 -9.80 5.26 7.29
N LYS A 77 -10.43 6.39 7.64
CA LYS A 77 -11.85 6.42 8.01
C LYS A 77 -12.73 5.82 6.92
N ASN A 78 -12.52 6.21 5.67
CA ASN A 78 -13.36 5.76 4.55
C ASN A 78 -13.02 4.30 4.15
N ALA A 79 -11.74 3.90 4.18
CA ALA A 79 -11.35 2.52 3.94
C ALA A 79 -11.93 1.57 5.01
N LEU A 80 -11.90 1.93 6.28
CA LEU A 80 -12.51 1.15 7.36
C LEU A 80 -14.03 1.03 7.19
N ALA A 81 -14.71 2.12 6.82
CA ALA A 81 -16.15 2.09 6.55
C ALA A 81 -16.48 1.15 5.38
N TRP A 82 -15.76 1.28 4.27
CA TRP A 82 -15.92 0.40 3.11
C TRP A 82 -15.63 -1.07 3.45
N MET A 83 -14.55 -1.35 4.18
CA MET A 83 -14.22 -2.72 4.61
C MET A 83 -15.27 -3.32 5.54
N ALA A 84 -15.89 -2.53 6.42
CA ALA A 84 -16.95 -3.02 7.32
C ALA A 84 -18.15 -3.57 6.53
N GLU A 85 -18.45 -2.97 5.38
CA GLU A 85 -19.54 -3.39 4.48
C GLU A 85 -19.18 -4.60 3.62
N HIS A 86 -17.86 -4.81 3.36
CA HIS A 86 -17.39 -5.79 2.37
C HIS A 86 -16.39 -6.82 2.94
N GLN A 87 -16.30 -6.94 4.26
CA GLN A 87 -15.24 -7.71 4.92
C GLN A 87 -15.16 -9.20 4.50
N ASP A 88 -16.26 -9.82 4.09
CA ASP A 88 -16.25 -11.21 3.62
C ASP A 88 -15.67 -11.39 2.22
N ARG A 89 -15.51 -10.28 1.49
CA ARG A 89 -15.05 -10.23 0.10
C ARG A 89 -13.64 -9.68 -0.05
N VAL A 90 -13.06 -9.11 1.01
CA VAL A 90 -11.72 -8.54 1.03
C VAL A 90 -10.79 -9.49 1.78
N GLU A 91 -9.72 -9.96 1.12
CA GLU A 91 -8.66 -10.76 1.74
C GLU A 91 -7.69 -9.87 2.50
N LEU A 92 -7.20 -8.81 1.86
CA LEU A 92 -6.27 -7.86 2.45
C LEU A 92 -6.41 -6.49 1.78
N CYS A 93 -6.52 -5.45 2.59
CA CYS A 93 -6.60 -4.06 2.17
C CYS A 93 -5.35 -3.32 2.62
N CYS A 94 -4.55 -2.86 1.66
CA CYS A 94 -3.31 -2.14 1.90
C CYS A 94 -3.57 -0.63 1.85
N ILE A 95 -3.09 0.11 2.86
CA ILE A 95 -3.32 1.54 3.04
C ILE A 95 -1.99 2.26 3.24
N ASN A 96 -1.67 3.18 2.35
CA ASN A 96 -0.48 4.01 2.42
C ASN A 96 -0.55 4.98 3.61
N LEU A 97 0.57 5.15 4.31
CA LEU A 97 0.77 6.11 5.38
C LEU A 97 1.98 7.01 5.10
N SER A 98 1.82 8.28 5.37
CA SER A 98 2.94 9.22 5.32
C SER A 98 3.84 9.07 6.56
N GLY A 99 5.14 9.37 6.40
CA GLY A 99 6.06 9.42 7.54
C GLY A 99 5.65 10.46 8.59
N GLN A 100 5.01 11.56 8.17
CA GLN A 100 4.49 12.58 9.08
C GLN A 100 3.38 12.02 10.00
N SER A 101 2.51 11.18 9.47
CA SER A 101 1.43 10.52 10.21
C SER A 101 1.95 9.48 11.19
N VAL A 102 2.93 8.69 10.77
CA VAL A 102 3.54 7.64 11.61
C VAL A 102 4.28 8.23 12.80
N GLY A 103 4.89 9.42 12.65
CA GLY A 103 5.54 10.15 13.75
C GLY A 103 4.58 10.84 14.73
N ASP A 104 3.28 10.95 14.39
CA ASP A 104 2.30 11.67 15.22
C ASP A 104 1.55 10.75 16.18
N ALA A 105 1.82 10.90 17.48
CA ALA A 105 1.14 10.11 18.53
C ALA A 105 -0.38 10.38 18.61
N ALA A 106 -0.83 11.58 18.27
CA ALA A 106 -2.26 11.91 18.20
C ALA A 106 -2.94 11.19 17.04
N PHE A 107 -2.25 11.08 15.91
CA PHE A 107 -2.73 10.32 14.75
C PHE A 107 -2.90 8.83 15.09
N LEU A 108 -1.89 8.20 15.74
CA LEU A 108 -2.00 6.81 16.20
C LEU A 108 -3.23 6.59 17.07
N SER A 109 -3.45 7.47 18.06
CA SER A 109 -4.61 7.37 18.95
C SER A 109 -5.93 7.45 18.18
N GLN A 110 -6.02 8.29 17.17
CA GLN A 110 -7.20 8.44 16.31
C GLN A 110 -7.44 7.21 15.43
N VAL A 111 -6.36 6.61 14.88
CA VAL A 111 -6.47 5.37 14.10
C VAL A 111 -7.00 4.24 14.97
N LEU A 112 -6.45 4.05 16.17
CA LEU A 112 -6.91 3.04 17.12
C LEU A 112 -8.38 3.25 17.48
N GLN A 113 -8.78 4.49 17.75
CA GLN A 113 -10.18 4.83 18.04
C GLN A 113 -11.10 4.54 16.85
N ALA A 114 -10.69 4.86 15.63
CA ALA A 114 -11.47 4.57 14.43
C ALA A 114 -11.66 3.05 14.24
N MET A 115 -10.61 2.26 14.48
CA MET A 115 -10.70 0.79 14.43
C MET A 115 -11.64 0.23 15.51
N ASP A 116 -11.61 0.78 16.73
CA ASP A 116 -12.51 0.35 17.81
C ASP A 116 -13.98 0.66 17.55
N GLN A 117 -14.26 1.63 16.68
CA GLN A 117 -15.61 2.04 16.29
C GLN A 117 -16.17 1.24 15.10
N THR A 118 -15.38 0.36 14.51
CA THR A 118 -15.77 -0.46 13.35
C THR A 118 -15.73 -1.95 13.68
N SER A 119 -16.47 -2.75 12.91
CA SER A 119 -16.45 -4.21 13.01
C SER A 119 -15.39 -4.86 12.11
N VAL A 120 -14.43 -4.06 11.59
CA VAL A 120 -13.43 -4.54 10.63
C VAL A 120 -12.47 -5.53 11.27
N ARG A 121 -12.20 -6.62 10.59
CA ARG A 121 -11.15 -7.57 10.94
C ARG A 121 -9.79 -6.92 10.69
N CYS A 122 -9.08 -6.59 11.77
CA CYS A 122 -7.78 -5.92 11.68
C CYS A 122 -6.70 -6.78 11.01
N ASP A 123 -6.83 -8.12 11.01
CA ASP A 123 -5.94 -9.04 10.30
C ASP A 123 -6.06 -8.97 8.76
N ARG A 124 -7.06 -8.25 8.26
CA ARG A 124 -7.25 -7.91 6.85
C ARG A 124 -6.82 -6.49 6.48
N LEU A 125 -6.16 -5.80 7.39
CA LEU A 125 -5.57 -4.48 7.16
C LEU A 125 -4.05 -4.60 7.08
N CYS A 126 -3.48 -4.00 6.04
CA CYS A 126 -2.04 -3.80 5.89
C CYS A 126 -1.76 -2.31 5.76
N PHE A 127 -0.85 -1.78 6.57
CA PHE A 127 -0.39 -0.41 6.42
C PHE A 127 0.94 -0.39 5.69
N GLU A 128 1.08 0.49 4.70
CA GLU A 128 2.27 0.64 3.89
C GLU A 128 2.98 1.94 4.23
N ILE A 129 4.29 1.87 4.39
CA ILE A 129 5.16 3.03 4.61
C ILE A 129 6.38 2.91 3.70
N THR A 130 6.78 3.99 3.08
CA THR A 130 7.99 3.99 2.25
C THR A 130 9.23 3.73 3.08
N GLU A 131 10.24 3.09 2.49
CA GLU A 131 11.53 2.84 3.12
C GLU A 131 12.14 4.12 3.71
N THR A 132 12.14 5.19 2.94
CA THR A 132 12.67 6.50 3.35
C THR A 132 11.96 7.04 4.58
N ALA A 133 10.63 6.93 4.63
CA ALA A 133 9.84 7.43 5.76
C ALA A 133 10.08 6.60 7.03
N ALA A 134 10.18 5.27 6.92
CA ALA A 134 10.47 4.39 8.04
C ALA A 134 11.86 4.65 8.64
N MET A 135 12.85 4.91 7.79
CA MET A 135 14.22 5.22 8.21
C MET A 135 14.35 6.62 8.83
N GLY A 136 13.49 7.56 8.45
CA GLY A 136 13.50 8.92 8.99
C GLY A 136 13.28 8.99 10.51
N ASP A 137 12.43 8.12 11.06
CA ASP A 137 12.24 7.90 12.49
C ASP A 137 11.87 6.44 12.79
N LEU A 138 12.87 5.58 12.82
CA LEU A 138 12.72 4.14 13.07
C LEU A 138 12.03 3.84 14.42
N ALA A 139 12.28 4.65 15.43
CA ALA A 139 11.67 4.46 16.75
C ALA A 139 10.17 4.79 16.71
N ALA A 140 9.77 5.85 16.04
CA ALA A 140 8.36 6.19 15.86
C ALA A 140 7.64 5.13 15.00
N ALA A 141 8.26 4.71 13.88
CA ALA A 141 7.71 3.65 13.04
C ALA A 141 7.48 2.35 13.83
N ASN A 142 8.46 1.92 14.60
CA ASN A 142 8.30 0.72 15.44
C ASN A 142 7.21 0.87 16.51
N ARG A 143 7.12 2.02 17.20
CA ARG A 143 6.03 2.25 18.16
C ARG A 143 4.66 2.15 17.49
N PHE A 144 4.51 2.78 16.32
CA PHE A 144 3.28 2.76 15.53
C PHE A 144 2.92 1.33 15.12
N PHE A 145 3.88 0.60 14.54
CA PHE A 145 3.68 -0.78 14.11
C PHE A 145 3.31 -1.70 15.28
N HIS A 146 4.01 -1.63 16.39
CA HIS A 146 3.70 -2.46 17.57
C HIS A 146 2.28 -2.24 18.07
N ALA A 147 1.81 -0.99 18.13
CA ALA A 147 0.47 -0.66 18.59
C ALA A 147 -0.63 -1.27 17.70
N LEU A 148 -0.47 -1.20 16.37
CA LEU A 148 -1.45 -1.72 15.42
C LEU A 148 -1.32 -3.24 15.22
N ARG A 149 -0.11 -3.81 15.30
CA ARG A 149 0.10 -5.27 15.31
C ARG A 149 -0.58 -5.94 16.50
N ALA A 150 -0.63 -5.28 17.66
CA ALA A 150 -1.39 -5.77 18.80
C ALA A 150 -2.89 -5.94 18.52
N ARG A 151 -3.42 -5.29 17.48
CA ARG A 151 -4.78 -5.45 16.95
C ARG A 151 -4.87 -6.48 15.81
N GLY A 152 -3.75 -7.01 15.34
CA GLY A 152 -3.67 -7.99 14.24
C GLY A 152 -3.32 -7.41 12.88
N CYS A 153 -3.08 -6.10 12.74
CA CYS A 153 -2.71 -5.48 11.47
C CYS A 153 -1.37 -5.98 10.94
N GLN A 154 -1.25 -6.02 9.62
CA GLN A 154 -0.02 -6.29 8.87
C GLN A 154 0.64 -4.99 8.43
N PHE A 155 1.93 -5.08 8.06
CA PHE A 155 2.71 -3.94 7.58
C PHE A 155 3.51 -4.30 6.34
N ALA A 156 3.60 -3.38 5.40
CA ALA A 156 4.46 -3.47 4.22
C ALA A 156 5.45 -2.29 4.20
N LEU A 157 6.67 -2.59 3.80
CA LEU A 157 7.68 -1.57 3.49
C LEU A 157 7.67 -1.33 2.00
N ASP A 158 7.35 -0.10 1.62
CA ASP A 158 7.16 0.32 0.24
C ASP A 158 8.42 0.93 -0.39
N ASP A 159 8.50 0.96 -1.73
CA ASP A 159 9.64 1.45 -2.52
C ASP A 159 10.98 0.82 -2.13
N PHE A 160 10.96 -0.46 -1.70
CA PHE A 160 12.15 -1.10 -1.16
C PHE A 160 13.23 -1.31 -2.21
N GLY A 161 14.45 -0.85 -1.88
CA GLY A 161 15.62 -0.93 -2.73
C GLY A 161 15.93 0.37 -3.49
N SER A 162 15.04 1.38 -3.47
CA SER A 162 15.29 2.67 -4.13
C SER A 162 16.27 3.57 -3.38
N GLY A 163 16.48 3.33 -2.10
CA GLY A 163 17.32 4.13 -1.20
C GLY A 163 18.74 3.55 -1.00
N LEU A 164 19.51 4.22 -0.14
CA LEU A 164 20.84 3.76 0.31
C LEU A 164 20.71 2.65 1.39
N SER A 165 19.99 1.60 1.09
CA SER A 165 19.53 0.63 2.06
C SER A 165 20.66 -0.22 2.63
N SER A 166 20.89 -0.09 3.91
CA SER A 166 21.52 -1.15 4.69
C SER A 166 20.41 -2.11 5.14
N TYR A 167 20.44 -3.37 4.74
CA TYR A 167 19.49 -4.40 5.19
C TYR A 167 19.47 -4.58 6.73
N ALA A 168 20.36 -3.89 7.46
CA ALA A 168 20.46 -4.00 8.92
C ALA A 168 19.16 -3.55 9.63
N TYR A 169 18.60 -2.42 9.22
CA TYR A 169 17.38 -1.89 9.86
C TYR A 169 16.13 -2.77 9.58
N LEU A 170 16.13 -3.52 8.47
CA LEU A 170 15.02 -4.41 8.11
C LEU A 170 14.79 -5.52 9.15
N ARG A 171 15.85 -5.85 9.93
CA ARG A 171 15.76 -6.80 11.07
C ARG A 171 15.03 -6.20 12.25
N GLU A 172 15.05 -4.89 12.38
CA GLU A 172 14.46 -4.15 13.51
C GLU A 172 13.02 -3.73 13.19
N LEU A 173 12.65 -3.65 11.89
CA LEU A 173 11.31 -3.29 11.48
C LEU A 173 10.36 -4.50 11.50
N ALA A 174 9.26 -4.34 12.23
CA ALA A 174 8.21 -5.34 12.34
C ALA A 174 7.26 -5.31 11.14
N VAL A 175 7.80 -5.52 9.91
CA VAL A 175 7.02 -5.58 8.67
C VAL A 175 6.83 -7.02 8.19
N ASP A 176 5.71 -7.28 7.56
CA ASP A 176 5.30 -8.60 7.06
C ASP A 176 5.62 -8.76 5.58
N MET A 177 5.64 -7.64 4.84
CA MET A 177 5.84 -7.61 3.39
C MET A 177 6.87 -6.57 2.98
N LEU A 178 7.54 -6.84 1.85
CA LEU A 178 8.43 -5.91 1.14
C LEU A 178 7.86 -5.70 -0.25
N LYS A 179 7.56 -4.44 -0.61
CA LYS A 179 7.18 -4.05 -1.96
C LYS A 179 8.44 -3.66 -2.71
N ILE A 180 8.77 -4.42 -3.74
CA ILE A 180 9.96 -4.22 -4.56
C ILE A 180 9.70 -3.07 -5.51
N ASP A 181 10.51 -2.02 -5.42
CA ASP A 181 10.34 -0.80 -6.20
C ASP A 181 10.23 -1.08 -7.71
N GLY A 182 9.25 -0.47 -8.31
CA GLY A 182 8.93 -0.58 -9.71
C GLY A 182 10.05 -0.16 -10.67
N GLN A 183 11.02 0.68 -10.22
CA GLN A 183 12.18 1.03 -11.03
C GLN A 183 13.00 -0.19 -11.47
N PHE A 184 13.07 -1.24 -10.63
CA PHE A 184 13.75 -2.48 -10.99
C PHE A 184 12.81 -3.43 -11.75
N VAL A 185 11.56 -3.54 -11.32
CA VAL A 185 10.61 -4.49 -11.91
C VAL A 185 10.31 -4.16 -13.37
N LYS A 186 10.14 -2.88 -13.71
CA LYS A 186 9.85 -2.44 -15.10
C LYS A 186 10.90 -2.88 -16.10
N HIS A 187 12.17 -2.92 -15.68
CA HIS A 187 13.31 -3.16 -16.56
C HIS A 187 13.86 -4.57 -16.46
N MET A 188 13.36 -5.41 -15.55
CA MET A 188 13.94 -6.74 -15.28
C MET A 188 13.92 -7.70 -16.47
N ALA A 189 13.07 -7.46 -17.46
CA ALA A 189 13.02 -8.30 -18.67
C ALA A 189 14.19 -8.05 -19.63
N ASP A 190 14.71 -6.81 -19.65
CA ASP A 190 15.69 -6.35 -20.62
C ASP A 190 17.04 -5.96 -19.98
N ASP A 191 17.07 -5.77 -18.66
CA ASP A 191 18.24 -5.39 -17.89
C ASP A 191 18.64 -6.45 -16.86
N PRO A 192 19.79 -7.14 -17.04
CA PRO A 192 20.26 -8.15 -16.09
C PRO A 192 20.53 -7.61 -14.67
N VAL A 193 20.87 -6.32 -14.53
CA VAL A 193 21.10 -5.70 -13.22
C VAL A 193 19.77 -5.54 -12.48
N SER A 194 18.76 -5.03 -13.14
CA SER A 194 17.41 -4.92 -12.59
C SER A 194 16.84 -6.29 -12.20
N PHE A 195 17.03 -7.31 -13.04
CA PHE A 195 16.66 -8.70 -12.71
C PHE A 195 17.39 -9.20 -11.44
N ALA A 196 18.68 -8.98 -11.34
CA ALA A 196 19.49 -9.40 -10.19
C ALA A 196 19.06 -8.67 -8.91
N MET A 197 18.66 -7.38 -9.00
CA MET A 197 18.14 -6.61 -7.87
C MET A 197 16.82 -7.19 -7.38
N VAL A 198 15.85 -7.41 -8.26
CA VAL A 198 14.55 -8.02 -7.91
C VAL A 198 14.75 -9.38 -7.25
N LYS A 199 15.62 -10.23 -7.84
CA LYS A 199 15.95 -11.55 -7.29
C LYS A 199 16.55 -11.45 -5.90
N SER A 200 17.55 -10.57 -5.70
CA SER A 200 18.24 -10.41 -4.41
C SER A 200 17.29 -9.92 -3.32
N ILE A 201 16.43 -8.94 -3.63
CA ILE A 201 15.43 -8.42 -2.68
C ILE A 201 14.45 -9.52 -2.28
N HIS A 202 13.97 -10.30 -3.26
CA HIS A 202 13.09 -11.43 -2.99
C HIS A 202 13.75 -12.50 -2.09
N GLU A 203 14.97 -12.92 -2.42
CA GLU A 203 15.71 -13.94 -1.64
C GLU A 203 15.94 -13.47 -0.20
N ILE A 204 16.35 -12.21 0.00
CA ILE A 204 16.54 -11.64 1.34
C ILE A 204 15.21 -11.56 2.09
N GLY A 205 14.13 -11.12 1.43
CA GLY A 205 12.81 -11.10 2.02
C GLY A 205 12.39 -12.48 2.54
N CYS A 206 12.56 -13.51 1.71
CA CYS A 206 12.27 -14.90 2.07
C CYS A 206 13.11 -15.38 3.26
N LEU A 207 14.43 -15.11 3.28
CA LEU A 207 15.32 -15.47 4.38
C LEU A 207 14.91 -14.80 5.70
N MET A 208 14.28 -13.62 5.62
CA MET A 208 13.78 -12.89 6.78
C MET A 208 12.33 -13.22 7.13
N GLY A 209 11.72 -14.21 6.46
CA GLY A 209 10.33 -14.63 6.68
C GLY A 209 9.29 -13.61 6.22
N LYS A 210 9.65 -12.70 5.31
CA LYS A 210 8.78 -11.67 4.78
C LYS A 210 8.25 -12.07 3.40
N LYS A 211 7.00 -11.71 3.10
CA LYS A 211 6.44 -11.85 1.74
C LYS A 211 6.97 -10.71 0.85
N THR A 212 7.02 -10.94 -0.45
CA THR A 212 7.43 -9.92 -1.43
C THR A 212 6.30 -9.61 -2.40
N VAL A 213 6.14 -8.34 -2.71
CA VAL A 213 5.21 -7.81 -3.72
C VAL A 213 6.04 -7.07 -4.75
N ALA A 214 5.98 -7.45 -6.02
CA ALA A 214 6.66 -6.73 -7.10
C ALA A 214 5.71 -5.69 -7.68
N GLU A 215 6.13 -4.44 -7.71
CA GLU A 215 5.33 -3.35 -8.24
C GLU A 215 5.56 -3.13 -9.73
N PHE A 216 4.63 -2.43 -10.39
CA PHE A 216 4.72 -2.09 -11.82
C PHE A 216 4.97 -3.29 -12.74
N ALA A 217 4.35 -4.43 -12.48
CA ALA A 217 4.30 -5.55 -13.41
C ALA A 217 3.43 -5.17 -14.62
N GLU A 218 4.05 -4.55 -15.64
CA GLU A 218 3.33 -3.93 -16.77
C GLU A 218 3.19 -4.85 -17.99
N SER A 219 3.84 -6.01 -17.99
CA SER A 219 3.76 -6.98 -19.10
C SER A 219 3.70 -8.42 -18.60
N GLN A 220 3.12 -9.31 -19.43
CA GLN A 220 3.10 -10.74 -19.13
C GLN A 220 4.50 -11.35 -19.04
N ALA A 221 5.48 -10.80 -19.78
CA ALA A 221 6.86 -11.23 -19.69
C ALA A 221 7.44 -11.01 -18.29
N ILE A 222 7.19 -9.82 -17.69
CA ILE A 222 7.59 -9.51 -16.32
C ILE A 222 6.87 -10.44 -15.34
N VAL A 223 5.55 -10.63 -15.47
CA VAL A 223 4.78 -11.54 -14.59
C VAL A 223 5.34 -12.96 -14.63
N ASN A 224 5.72 -13.47 -15.81
CA ASN A 224 6.31 -14.79 -15.96
C ASN A 224 7.69 -14.89 -15.26
N LEU A 225 8.53 -13.86 -15.38
CA LEU A 225 9.83 -13.80 -14.70
C LEU A 225 9.67 -13.76 -13.18
N LEU A 226 8.77 -12.93 -12.66
CA LEU A 226 8.46 -12.85 -11.23
C LEU A 226 7.94 -14.19 -10.69
N THR A 227 7.07 -14.85 -11.45
CA THR A 227 6.58 -16.20 -11.12
C THR A 227 7.72 -17.22 -11.09
N GLY A 228 8.62 -17.17 -12.08
CA GLY A 228 9.79 -18.03 -12.16
C GLY A 228 10.79 -17.82 -11.01
N LEU A 229 10.90 -16.60 -10.47
CA LEU A 229 11.68 -16.28 -9.28
C LEU A 229 11.01 -16.74 -7.98
N GLY A 230 9.70 -17.03 -7.99
CA GLY A 230 8.94 -17.38 -6.79
C GLY A 230 8.46 -16.18 -5.99
N VAL A 231 8.45 -14.97 -6.57
CA VAL A 231 7.89 -13.77 -5.93
C VAL A 231 6.43 -14.04 -5.52
N HIS A 232 6.04 -13.64 -4.31
CA HIS A 232 4.76 -14.05 -3.73
C HIS A 232 3.56 -13.35 -4.38
N PHE A 233 3.71 -12.05 -4.63
CA PHE A 233 2.64 -11.20 -5.19
C PHE A 233 3.21 -10.23 -6.21
N ALA A 234 2.36 -9.77 -7.10
CA ALA A 234 2.69 -8.68 -8.02
C ALA A 234 1.50 -7.72 -8.18
N GLN A 235 1.83 -6.47 -8.48
CA GLN A 235 0.91 -5.39 -8.77
C GLN A 235 1.38 -4.65 -10.01
N GLY A 236 0.47 -4.33 -10.92
CA GLY A 236 0.80 -3.61 -12.14
C GLY A 236 -0.27 -3.74 -13.21
N TYR A 237 -0.13 -2.99 -14.27
CA TYR A 237 -1.15 -2.89 -15.32
C TYR A 237 -1.38 -4.18 -16.12
N ALA A 238 -0.45 -5.12 -16.09
CA ALA A 238 -0.68 -6.45 -16.67
C ALA A 238 -1.65 -7.31 -15.83
N LEU A 239 -1.83 -6.98 -14.56
CA LEU A 239 -2.66 -7.73 -13.61
C LEU A 239 -3.97 -7.01 -13.27
N GLY A 240 -3.97 -5.68 -13.31
CA GLY A 240 -5.14 -4.83 -13.11
C GLY A 240 -4.77 -3.36 -12.98
N ARG A 241 -5.64 -2.51 -13.50
CA ARG A 241 -5.48 -1.06 -13.37
C ARG A 241 -6.21 -0.55 -12.12
N PRO A 242 -5.79 0.58 -11.55
CA PRO A 242 -6.57 1.24 -10.53
C PRO A 242 -7.99 1.56 -11.05
N ALA A 243 -9.00 1.18 -10.27
CA ALA A 243 -10.41 1.47 -10.53
C ALA A 243 -11.09 1.98 -9.25
N PRO A 244 -12.26 2.64 -9.33
CA PRO A 244 -13.08 2.90 -8.16
C PRO A 244 -13.25 1.61 -7.35
N ILE A 245 -13.09 1.70 -6.03
CA ILE A 245 -12.92 0.50 -5.20
C ILE A 245 -14.14 -0.44 -5.25
N ASP A 246 -15.34 0.10 -5.43
CA ASP A 246 -16.56 -0.70 -5.56
C ASP A 246 -16.62 -1.46 -6.89
N GLU A 247 -16.12 -0.84 -7.98
CA GLU A 247 -16.03 -1.49 -9.29
C GLU A 247 -15.02 -2.64 -9.25
N LEU A 248 -13.86 -2.43 -8.63
CA LEU A 248 -12.84 -3.46 -8.47
C LEU A 248 -13.37 -4.68 -7.71
N LEU A 249 -14.19 -4.46 -6.70
CA LEU A 249 -14.80 -5.54 -5.92
C LEU A 249 -15.80 -6.35 -6.76
N LEU A 250 -16.50 -5.74 -7.72
CA LEU A 250 -17.42 -6.44 -8.61
C LEU A 250 -16.68 -7.30 -9.65
N GLU A 251 -15.56 -6.82 -10.18
CA GLU A 251 -14.74 -7.55 -11.15
C GLU A 251 -14.17 -8.85 -10.56
N THR A 252 -13.80 -8.85 -9.28
CA THR A 252 -13.24 -10.03 -8.60
C THR A 252 -14.27 -11.16 -8.44
N MET A 253 -15.56 -10.88 -8.59
CA MET A 253 -16.62 -11.91 -8.48
C MET A 253 -16.96 -12.58 -9.82
N THR A 254 -16.46 -12.04 -10.92
CA THR A 254 -16.79 -12.51 -12.27
C THR A 254 -15.69 -13.39 -12.88
N GLN A 255 -14.58 -13.58 -12.17
CA GLN A 255 -13.46 -14.45 -12.54
C GLN A 255 -13.45 -15.72 -11.68
#